data_9b9dd9020dabd507d1234495a2bbd385
#
_entry.id   9b9dd9020dabd507d1234495a2bbd385
#
_cell.length_a   1.000
_cell.length_b   1.000
_cell.length_c   1.000
_cell.angle_alpha   90.00
_cell.angle_beta   90.00
_cell.angle_gamma   90.00
#
_symmetry.space_group_name_H-M   'P 1'
#
loop_
_entity.id
_entity.type
_entity.pdbx_description
1 polymer ?
#
loop_
_entity_poly.entity_id
_entity_poly.type
_entity_poly.pdbx_seq_one_letter_code
_entity_poly.pdbx_strand_id
1 'polypeptide(L)'
;MSKYTEDDLKVELENKEYEYGFYTELESETFPIGLNEDIVRAISKKKNEPEWMTEWRLEAFAAWKEMIEPEWANVNYTKPDFQSIAYYSAPKKSDPNKTLDDVDAELLEMYKKLGISLDEQKKMNNIAMDIVVDSVSVATTFKKTLGEKGIIFCPISEAIQEHPELVKKYLGTIVPQKDNFYAALNSAVFSDGSFCYIPKGVRCPMELSTYFRINQGGTGQFERTLVIADEGSYVSYLEGCTAPSRDENQLHAAVVELIALDDAEIKYSTVQNWYPGNKEGKGGVFNFVTKRGLCEKNAKISWTQVETGSAVTWKYPSCVLKGDNSIGEFYSIAVTNNFQQADTGTKMIHLGKNTKSTIISKGISAGKSQNSYRGLVQISKNANNARNFSQCDSLLMGNNCGAHTFPYIESKNTSAKIEHEARTSKIGEDQVFYCNQRGIPTEKAIALIVNGFSKEVLNKLPMEFAVEAQKLLEISLEGSVG
;
A
#
# COMPACT_ATOMS: atom_id res chain seq x y z
N MET A 1 32.09 23.34 -23.30
CA MET A 1 31.05 23.50 -24.35
C MET A 1 30.20 22.25 -24.31
N SER A 2 28.93 22.38 -23.88
CA SER A 2 27.99 21.28 -23.82
C SER A 2 27.74 20.73 -25.22
N LYS A 3 27.80 19.41 -25.36
CA LYS A 3 27.56 18.69 -26.63
C LYS A 3 26.07 18.44 -26.94
N TYR A 4 25.18 18.93 -26.10
CA TYR A 4 23.74 18.73 -26.23
C TYR A 4 23.05 20.07 -26.47
N THR A 5 22.18 20.11 -27.49
CA THR A 5 21.28 21.24 -27.75
C THR A 5 20.04 21.12 -26.84
N GLU A 6 19.30 22.23 -26.67
CA GLU A 6 18.01 22.21 -25.93
C GLU A 6 17.00 21.20 -26.52
N ASP A 7 17.05 20.98 -27.84
CA ASP A 7 16.19 20.01 -28.53
C ASP A 7 16.63 18.57 -28.28
N ASP A 8 17.93 18.31 -28.14
CA ASP A 8 18.44 16.97 -27.76
C ASP A 8 18.00 16.60 -26.34
N LEU A 9 18.01 17.56 -25.41
CA LEU A 9 17.53 17.38 -24.04
C LEU A 9 16.01 17.19 -23.98
N LYS A 10 15.23 17.88 -24.84
CA LYS A 10 13.78 17.66 -24.93
C LYS A 10 13.44 16.26 -25.45
N VAL A 11 14.12 15.79 -26.49
CA VAL A 11 13.95 14.44 -27.05
C VAL A 11 14.35 13.37 -26.04
N GLU A 12 15.39 13.59 -25.22
CA GLU A 12 15.80 12.67 -24.16
C GLU A 12 14.80 12.65 -23.00
N LEU A 13 14.17 13.78 -22.66
CA LEU A 13 13.13 13.90 -21.65
C LEU A 13 11.78 13.33 -22.12
N GLU A 14 11.42 13.52 -23.40
CA GLU A 14 10.20 12.97 -23.99
C GLU A 14 10.21 11.44 -24.16
N ASN A 15 11.40 10.83 -24.20
CA ASN A 15 11.63 9.39 -24.35
C ASN A 15 11.98 8.66 -23.03
N LYS A 16 11.92 9.32 -21.88
CA LYS A 16 12.07 8.61 -20.60
C LYS A 16 10.87 7.69 -20.37
N GLU A 17 11.06 6.43 -20.71
CA GLU A 17 10.13 5.35 -20.35
C GLU A 17 10.03 5.24 -18.82
N TYR A 18 8.85 4.88 -18.33
CA TYR A 18 8.62 4.58 -16.91
C TYR A 18 9.62 3.50 -16.46
N GLU A 19 10.55 3.86 -15.58
CA GLU A 19 11.70 3.05 -15.15
C GLU A 19 11.30 1.67 -14.63
N TYR A 20 10.12 1.57 -14.00
CA TYR A 20 9.55 0.32 -13.47
C TYR A 20 8.57 -0.36 -14.43
N GLY A 21 8.36 0.21 -15.62
CA GLY A 21 7.42 -0.26 -16.64
C GLY A 21 7.86 -1.50 -17.42
N PHE A 22 9.08 -2.00 -17.17
CA PHE A 22 9.58 -3.22 -17.82
C PHE A 22 8.77 -4.44 -17.35
N TYR A 23 8.67 -5.45 -18.20
CA TYR A 23 8.20 -6.78 -17.80
C TYR A 23 9.29 -7.81 -18.10
N THR A 24 9.29 -8.87 -17.28
CA THR A 24 10.22 -9.99 -17.47
C THR A 24 9.45 -11.14 -18.09
N GLU A 25 9.96 -11.73 -19.14
CA GLU A 25 9.39 -12.93 -19.78
C GLU A 25 9.63 -14.15 -18.89
N LEU A 26 8.82 -14.29 -17.82
CA LEU A 26 8.82 -15.47 -16.99
C LEU A 26 7.76 -16.44 -17.53
N GLU A 27 8.15 -17.72 -17.76
CA GLU A 27 7.16 -18.77 -18.00
C GLU A 27 6.25 -18.90 -16.77
N SER A 28 4.98 -18.52 -16.91
CA SER A 28 4.00 -18.55 -15.84
C SER A 28 2.93 -19.62 -16.04
N GLU A 29 2.50 -20.23 -14.95
CA GLU A 29 1.29 -21.04 -14.89
C GLU A 29 0.14 -20.13 -14.51
N THR A 30 -0.83 -19.94 -15.38
CA THR A 30 -2.00 -19.09 -15.15
C THR A 30 -3.26 -19.95 -15.19
N PHE A 31 -4.15 -19.75 -14.20
CA PHE A 31 -5.44 -20.42 -14.18
C PHE A 31 -6.40 -19.85 -15.24
N PRO A 32 -7.44 -20.61 -15.62
CA PRO A 32 -8.47 -20.10 -16.53
C PRO A 32 -9.09 -18.79 -16.03
N ILE A 33 -9.46 -17.92 -16.95
CA ILE A 33 -10.16 -16.67 -16.66
C ILE A 33 -11.57 -16.94 -16.10
N GLY A 34 -12.04 -15.98 -15.28
CA GLY A 34 -13.33 -16.05 -14.62
C GLY A 34 -13.24 -16.58 -13.20
N LEU A 35 -14.25 -16.22 -12.39
CA LEU A 35 -14.33 -16.60 -10.98
C LEU A 35 -15.57 -17.45 -10.71
N ASN A 36 -15.32 -18.65 -10.22
CA ASN A 36 -16.32 -19.60 -9.77
C ASN A 36 -15.78 -20.46 -8.62
N GLU A 37 -16.59 -21.36 -8.07
CA GLU A 37 -16.18 -22.22 -6.94
C GLU A 37 -15.01 -23.14 -7.29
N ASP A 38 -14.93 -23.62 -8.54
CA ASP A 38 -13.84 -24.51 -8.96
C ASP A 38 -12.49 -23.78 -8.97
N ILE A 39 -12.46 -22.51 -9.38
CA ILE A 39 -11.26 -21.66 -9.31
C ILE A 39 -10.85 -21.42 -7.85
N VAL A 40 -11.80 -21.13 -6.95
CA VAL A 40 -11.51 -20.96 -5.52
C VAL A 40 -10.90 -22.24 -4.92
N ARG A 41 -11.50 -23.41 -5.21
CA ARG A 41 -10.96 -24.72 -4.79
C ARG A 41 -9.61 -25.04 -5.42
N ALA A 42 -9.41 -24.66 -6.68
CA ALA A 42 -8.14 -24.85 -7.38
C ALA A 42 -7.00 -24.03 -6.74
N ILE A 43 -7.27 -22.76 -6.34
CA ILE A 43 -6.30 -21.92 -5.61
C ILE A 43 -5.92 -22.60 -4.29
N SER A 44 -6.90 -23.00 -3.49
CA SER A 44 -6.69 -23.67 -2.20
C SER A 44 -5.88 -24.97 -2.36
N LYS A 45 -6.24 -25.79 -3.34
CA LYS A 45 -5.50 -27.03 -3.68
C LYS A 45 -4.07 -26.75 -4.13
N LYS A 46 -3.86 -25.72 -4.95
CA LYS A 46 -2.52 -25.33 -5.44
C LYS A 46 -1.60 -24.89 -4.30
N LYS A 47 -2.17 -24.24 -3.29
CA LYS A 47 -1.46 -23.79 -2.08
C LYS A 47 -1.38 -24.87 -0.99
N ASN A 48 -1.89 -26.09 -1.23
CA ASN A 48 -1.97 -27.18 -0.25
C ASN A 48 -2.62 -26.76 1.07
N GLU A 49 -3.66 -25.95 0.99
CA GLU A 49 -4.35 -25.43 2.17
C GLU A 49 -5.18 -26.51 2.86
N PRO A 50 -5.29 -26.47 4.21
CA PRO A 50 -6.18 -27.34 4.94
C PRO A 50 -7.67 -27.03 4.66
N GLU A 51 -8.56 -28.01 4.85
CA GLU A 51 -10.00 -27.91 4.51
C GLU A 51 -10.68 -26.69 5.12
N TRP A 52 -10.37 -26.33 6.39
CA TRP A 52 -10.95 -25.14 7.02
C TRP A 52 -10.67 -23.83 6.25
N MET A 53 -9.53 -23.75 5.55
CA MET A 53 -9.18 -22.59 4.76
C MET A 53 -9.95 -22.58 3.44
N THR A 54 -10.16 -23.75 2.83
CA THR A 54 -11.01 -23.91 1.65
C THR A 54 -12.45 -23.47 1.95
N GLU A 55 -12.99 -23.94 3.07
CA GLU A 55 -14.33 -23.54 3.53
C GLU A 55 -14.44 -22.03 3.77
N TRP A 56 -13.44 -21.45 4.44
CA TRP A 56 -13.35 -20.02 4.69
C TRP A 56 -13.39 -19.19 3.40
N ARG A 57 -12.67 -19.63 2.35
CA ARG A 57 -12.68 -19.00 1.03
C ARG A 57 -14.03 -19.10 0.33
N LEU A 58 -14.66 -20.25 0.40
CA LEU A 58 -15.96 -20.50 -0.23
C LEU A 58 -17.07 -19.67 0.42
N GLU A 59 -17.02 -19.49 1.74
CA GLU A 59 -17.92 -18.57 2.45
C GLU A 59 -17.74 -17.11 1.99
N ALA A 60 -16.49 -16.69 1.80
CA ALA A 60 -16.17 -15.38 1.27
C ALA A 60 -16.68 -15.20 -0.16
N PHE A 61 -16.49 -16.21 -1.02
CA PHE A 61 -16.97 -16.19 -2.39
C PHE A 61 -18.51 -16.15 -2.46
N ALA A 62 -19.19 -16.94 -1.64
CA ALA A 62 -20.64 -16.92 -1.56
C ALA A 62 -21.16 -15.53 -1.14
N ALA A 63 -20.53 -14.91 -0.15
CA ALA A 63 -20.87 -13.57 0.28
C ALA A 63 -20.61 -12.52 -0.81
N TRP A 64 -19.48 -12.63 -1.52
CA TRP A 64 -19.13 -11.72 -2.60
C TRP A 64 -20.14 -11.72 -3.74
N LYS A 65 -20.68 -12.89 -4.11
CA LYS A 65 -21.72 -13.01 -5.15
C LYS A 65 -22.99 -12.22 -4.85
N GLU A 66 -23.31 -12.05 -3.57
CA GLU A 66 -24.49 -11.31 -3.12
C GLU A 66 -24.22 -9.80 -2.94
N MET A 67 -22.95 -9.38 -2.98
CA MET A 67 -22.58 -7.98 -2.81
C MET A 67 -22.66 -7.20 -4.12
N ILE A 68 -22.95 -5.92 -3.98
CA ILE A 68 -22.88 -4.94 -5.09
C ILE A 68 -21.60 -4.14 -4.93
N GLU A 69 -20.86 -3.98 -6.03
CA GLU A 69 -19.70 -3.11 -6.06
C GLU A 69 -20.10 -1.69 -5.64
N PRO A 70 -19.44 -1.10 -4.62
CA PRO A 70 -19.85 0.21 -4.11
C PRO A 70 -19.53 1.34 -5.10
N GLU A 71 -20.35 2.42 -5.05
CA GLU A 71 -20.27 3.57 -5.95
C GLU A 71 -20.10 4.91 -5.21
N TRP A 72 -19.80 4.88 -3.91
CA TRP A 72 -19.73 6.08 -3.09
C TRP A 72 -18.39 6.82 -3.17
N ALA A 73 -17.33 6.21 -3.68
CA ALA A 73 -16.04 6.87 -3.84
C ALA A 73 -16.08 7.93 -4.93
N ASN A 74 -15.33 8.99 -4.74
CA ASN A 74 -15.24 10.10 -5.72
C ASN A 74 -14.23 9.79 -6.83
N VAL A 75 -14.46 8.68 -7.52
CA VAL A 75 -13.68 8.21 -8.67
C VAL A 75 -14.63 7.76 -9.78
N ASN A 76 -14.22 7.94 -11.01
CA ASN A 76 -14.98 7.51 -12.19
C ASN A 76 -14.11 6.63 -13.07
N TYR A 77 -14.52 5.37 -13.21
CA TYR A 77 -13.79 4.36 -13.98
C TYR A 77 -14.76 3.34 -14.57
N THR A 78 -14.34 2.67 -15.63
CA THR A 78 -15.06 1.50 -16.13
C THR A 78 -14.84 0.33 -15.18
N LYS A 79 -15.93 -0.20 -14.62
CA LYS A 79 -15.87 -1.32 -13.67
C LYS A 79 -15.17 -2.52 -14.31
N PRO A 80 -14.27 -3.23 -13.57
CA PRO A 80 -13.66 -4.44 -14.08
C PRO A 80 -14.71 -5.51 -14.41
N ASP A 81 -14.52 -6.21 -15.51
CA ASP A 81 -15.25 -7.46 -15.74
C ASP A 81 -14.55 -8.59 -14.98
N PHE A 82 -15.11 -8.95 -13.82
CA PHE A 82 -14.57 -9.97 -12.95
C PHE A 82 -14.56 -11.38 -13.58
N GLN A 83 -15.25 -11.57 -14.71
CA GLN A 83 -15.23 -12.83 -15.45
C GLN A 83 -14.18 -12.86 -16.57
N SER A 84 -13.51 -11.74 -16.82
CA SER A 84 -12.41 -11.63 -17.80
C SER A 84 -11.00 -11.64 -17.17
N ILE A 85 -10.90 -11.80 -15.85
CA ILE A 85 -9.64 -11.77 -15.08
C ILE A 85 -9.22 -13.21 -14.72
N ALA A 86 -7.91 -13.50 -14.77
CA ALA A 86 -7.34 -14.69 -14.15
C ALA A 86 -6.96 -14.38 -12.69
N TYR A 87 -7.34 -15.27 -11.78
CA TYR A 87 -7.22 -15.08 -10.32
C TYR A 87 -5.99 -15.75 -9.70
N TYR A 88 -5.21 -16.43 -10.50
CA TYR A 88 -3.96 -17.03 -10.07
C TYR A 88 -2.98 -17.07 -11.24
N SER A 89 -1.76 -16.58 -11.01
CA SER A 89 -0.63 -16.73 -11.90
C SER A 89 0.64 -16.89 -11.07
N ALA A 90 1.52 -17.80 -11.44
CA ALA A 90 2.77 -18.02 -10.73
C ALA A 90 3.88 -18.38 -11.71
N PRO A 91 5.14 -17.93 -11.49
CA PRO A 91 6.29 -18.43 -12.25
C PRO A 91 6.42 -19.95 -12.13
N LYS A 92 6.63 -20.66 -13.23
CA LYS A 92 6.70 -22.14 -13.26
C LYS A 92 7.83 -22.72 -12.42
N LYS A 93 8.89 -21.95 -12.17
CA LYS A 93 10.11 -22.39 -11.46
C LYS A 93 10.25 -21.80 -10.06
N SER A 94 9.15 -21.45 -9.38
CA SER A 94 9.22 -20.98 -7.99
C SER A 94 9.36 -22.16 -7.04
N ASP A 95 10.46 -22.21 -6.31
CA ASP A 95 10.66 -23.13 -5.17
C ASP A 95 10.63 -22.28 -3.88
N PRO A 96 9.63 -22.45 -3.02
CA PRO A 96 9.48 -21.64 -1.79
C PRO A 96 10.62 -21.83 -0.77
N ASN A 97 11.46 -22.87 -0.94
CA ASN A 97 12.62 -23.12 -0.07
C ASN A 97 13.92 -22.47 -0.57
N LYS A 98 13.90 -21.75 -1.69
CA LYS A 98 15.09 -21.09 -2.22
C LYS A 98 15.48 -19.88 -1.37
N THR A 99 16.77 -19.82 -1.04
CA THR A 99 17.40 -18.60 -0.53
C THR A 99 17.74 -17.66 -1.70
N LEU A 100 18.06 -16.41 -1.41
CA LEU A 100 18.50 -15.44 -2.44
C LEU A 100 19.71 -15.91 -3.27
N ASP A 101 20.52 -16.83 -2.73
CA ASP A 101 21.68 -17.40 -3.44
C ASP A 101 21.27 -18.48 -4.46
N ASP A 102 20.04 -18.98 -4.39
CA ASP A 102 19.48 -20.02 -5.26
C ASP A 102 18.48 -19.48 -6.31
N VAL A 103 18.32 -18.15 -6.37
CA VAL A 103 17.34 -17.48 -7.25
C VAL A 103 17.82 -17.54 -8.71
N ASP A 104 16.88 -17.79 -9.61
CA ASP A 104 17.13 -17.85 -11.08
C ASP A 104 17.72 -16.52 -11.59
N ALA A 105 18.63 -16.62 -12.58
CA ALA A 105 19.32 -15.45 -13.14
C ALA A 105 18.36 -14.38 -13.70
N GLU A 106 17.22 -14.79 -14.25
CA GLU A 106 16.17 -13.89 -14.76
C GLU A 106 15.49 -13.09 -13.65
N LEU A 107 15.22 -13.72 -12.50
CA LEU A 107 14.71 -13.08 -11.32
C LEU A 107 15.74 -12.12 -10.68
N LEU A 108 17.02 -12.51 -10.67
CA LEU A 108 18.12 -11.65 -10.21
C LEU A 108 18.27 -10.40 -11.08
N GLU A 109 18.10 -10.54 -12.40
CA GLU A 109 18.12 -9.40 -13.32
C GLU A 109 16.92 -8.47 -13.08
N MET A 110 15.73 -9.04 -12.83
CA MET A 110 14.55 -8.27 -12.46
C MET A 110 14.79 -7.48 -11.17
N TYR A 111 15.40 -8.08 -10.16
CA TYR A 111 15.72 -7.38 -8.89
C TYR A 111 16.69 -6.23 -9.11
N LYS A 112 17.72 -6.41 -9.93
CA LYS A 112 18.66 -5.33 -10.30
C LYS A 112 17.95 -4.18 -11.00
N LYS A 113 17.05 -4.48 -11.94
CA LYS A 113 16.24 -3.46 -12.65
C LYS A 113 15.27 -2.71 -11.72
N LEU A 114 14.78 -3.37 -10.67
CA LEU A 114 13.93 -2.75 -9.64
C LEU A 114 14.72 -1.90 -8.65
N GLY A 115 16.06 -1.83 -8.80
CA GLY A 115 16.90 -1.15 -7.82
C GLY A 115 17.05 -1.91 -6.49
N ILE A 116 16.55 -3.15 -6.43
CA ILE A 116 16.72 -4.04 -5.30
C ILE A 116 18.12 -4.65 -5.38
N SER A 117 19.11 -3.92 -4.87
CA SER A 117 20.50 -4.39 -4.84
C SER A 117 20.67 -5.45 -3.76
N LEU A 118 20.69 -6.71 -4.16
CA LEU A 118 20.91 -7.84 -3.26
C LEU A 118 22.29 -7.79 -2.58
N ASP A 119 23.29 -7.22 -3.25
CA ASP A 119 24.65 -7.05 -2.72
C ASP A 119 24.76 -5.87 -1.72
N GLU A 120 23.99 -4.80 -1.93
CA GLU A 120 23.86 -3.71 -0.97
C GLU A 120 23.04 -4.11 0.25
N GLN A 121 22.01 -4.92 0.06
CA GLN A 121 21.19 -5.47 1.16
C GLN A 121 21.96 -6.48 2.02
N LYS A 122 22.86 -7.27 1.45
CA LYS A 122 23.85 -8.06 2.22
C LYS A 122 24.75 -7.16 3.07
N LYS A 123 24.94 -5.89 2.68
CA LYS A 123 25.72 -4.88 3.41
C LYS A 123 24.87 -3.99 4.32
N MET A 124 23.58 -3.78 4.02
CA MET A 124 22.61 -3.09 4.88
C MET A 124 22.05 -4.09 5.89
N ASN A 125 22.81 -4.39 6.92
CA ASN A 125 22.59 -5.45 7.91
C ASN A 125 21.30 -5.36 8.76
N ASN A 126 20.23 -4.66 8.29
CA ASN A 126 19.11 -4.34 9.17
C ASN A 126 17.70 -4.43 8.53
N ILE A 127 17.56 -5.04 7.35
CA ILE A 127 16.24 -5.21 6.71
C ILE A 127 16.03 -6.68 6.33
N ALA A 128 14.97 -7.30 6.86
CA ALA A 128 14.50 -8.59 6.39
C ALA A 128 13.45 -8.37 5.30
N MET A 129 13.60 -9.03 4.16
CA MET A 129 12.76 -8.84 2.99
C MET A 129 12.09 -10.13 2.53
N ASP A 130 10.84 -10.01 2.13
CA ASP A 130 10.08 -11.01 1.36
C ASP A 130 9.71 -10.41 -0.01
N ILE A 131 9.75 -11.21 -1.06
CA ILE A 131 9.47 -10.76 -2.42
C ILE A 131 8.37 -11.63 -3.03
N VAL A 132 7.28 -10.99 -3.42
CA VAL A 132 6.11 -11.63 -4.01
C VAL A 132 5.98 -11.18 -5.48
N VAL A 133 5.99 -12.15 -6.40
CA VAL A 133 5.78 -11.92 -7.82
C VAL A 133 4.49 -12.61 -8.24
N ASP A 134 3.55 -11.82 -8.77
CA ASP A 134 2.18 -12.27 -9.07
C ASP A 134 1.53 -12.95 -7.83
N SER A 135 1.32 -14.25 -7.86
CA SER A 135 0.60 -14.99 -6.81
C SER A 135 1.49 -15.79 -5.86
N VAL A 136 2.82 -15.58 -5.86
CA VAL A 136 3.74 -16.45 -5.10
C VAL A 136 4.89 -15.66 -4.49
N SER A 137 5.21 -15.94 -3.22
CA SER A 137 6.49 -15.54 -2.63
C SER A 137 7.63 -16.32 -3.28
N VAL A 138 8.65 -15.60 -3.73
CA VAL A 138 9.80 -16.17 -4.45
C VAL A 138 11.09 -16.17 -3.64
N ALA A 139 11.19 -15.36 -2.58
CA ALA A 139 12.35 -15.33 -1.69
C ALA A 139 12.05 -14.63 -0.37
N THR A 140 12.47 -15.20 0.76
CA THR A 140 12.42 -14.58 2.09
C THR A 140 13.81 -14.61 2.72
N THR A 141 14.25 -13.47 3.31
CA THR A 141 15.56 -13.31 3.93
C THR A 141 15.49 -13.34 5.46
N PHE A 142 16.62 -13.63 6.12
CA PHE A 142 16.78 -13.56 7.58
C PHE A 142 15.81 -14.42 8.41
N LYS A 143 15.10 -15.36 7.81
CA LYS A 143 14.14 -16.24 8.49
C LYS A 143 14.74 -16.93 9.73
N LYS A 144 15.99 -17.41 9.64
CA LYS A 144 16.71 -18.05 10.75
C LYS A 144 17.01 -17.07 11.88
N THR A 145 17.54 -15.89 11.57
CA THR A 145 17.91 -14.88 12.59
C THR A 145 16.68 -14.37 13.34
N LEU A 146 15.56 -14.19 12.65
CA LEU A 146 14.28 -13.82 13.26
C LEU A 146 13.72 -14.95 14.11
N GLY A 147 13.80 -16.20 13.62
CA GLY A 147 13.36 -17.41 14.32
C GLY A 147 14.08 -17.65 15.64
N GLU A 148 15.37 -17.31 15.76
CA GLU A 148 16.13 -17.37 17.03
C GLU A 148 15.53 -16.48 18.14
N LYS A 149 14.76 -15.45 17.76
CA LYS A 149 14.00 -14.59 18.68
C LYS A 149 12.53 -14.98 18.80
N GLY A 150 12.13 -16.08 18.15
CA GLY A 150 10.73 -16.53 18.08
C GLY A 150 9.85 -15.68 17.17
N ILE A 151 10.44 -14.78 16.38
CA ILE A 151 9.72 -13.97 15.40
C ILE A 151 9.40 -14.85 14.18
N ILE A 152 8.13 -14.84 13.76
CA ILE A 152 7.69 -15.50 12.54
C ILE A 152 7.53 -14.40 11.48
N PHE A 153 8.24 -14.53 10.36
CA PHE A 153 8.09 -13.71 9.17
C PHE A 153 8.19 -14.61 7.95
N CYS A 154 7.07 -14.85 7.30
CA CYS A 154 6.95 -15.78 6.18
C CYS A 154 5.76 -15.42 5.29
N PRO A 155 5.65 -16.01 4.09
CA PRO A 155 4.44 -15.94 3.29
C PRO A 155 3.21 -16.41 4.07
N ILE A 156 2.05 -15.80 3.85
CA ILE A 156 0.83 -16.22 4.55
C ILE A 156 0.42 -17.64 4.15
N SER A 157 0.73 -18.07 2.94
CA SER A 157 0.50 -19.44 2.48
C SER A 157 1.29 -20.48 3.29
N GLU A 158 2.51 -20.15 3.71
CA GLU A 158 3.32 -20.97 4.62
C GLU A 158 2.72 -20.94 6.03
N ALA A 159 2.34 -19.75 6.53
CA ALA A 159 1.77 -19.62 7.87
C ALA A 159 0.47 -20.42 8.04
N ILE A 160 -0.37 -20.51 7.01
CA ILE A 160 -1.59 -21.33 7.03
C ILE A 160 -1.29 -22.80 7.28
N GLN A 161 -0.15 -23.30 6.80
CA GLN A 161 0.29 -24.69 6.96
C GLN A 161 1.06 -24.92 8.24
N GLU A 162 2.05 -24.06 8.54
CA GLU A 162 2.99 -24.27 9.66
C GLU A 162 2.52 -23.66 10.99
N HIS A 163 1.66 -22.63 10.94
CA HIS A 163 1.16 -21.91 12.12
C HIS A 163 -0.38 -21.76 12.13
N PRO A 164 -1.14 -22.84 11.83
CA PRO A 164 -2.60 -22.76 11.64
C PRO A 164 -3.33 -22.20 12.85
N GLU A 165 -2.86 -22.42 14.07
CA GLU A 165 -3.52 -21.94 15.28
C GLU A 165 -3.45 -20.40 15.40
N LEU A 166 -2.32 -19.80 15.03
CA LEU A 166 -2.19 -18.34 14.99
C LEU A 166 -3.04 -17.75 13.88
N VAL A 167 -3.02 -18.35 12.68
CA VAL A 167 -3.81 -17.88 11.56
C VAL A 167 -5.29 -17.96 11.88
N LYS A 168 -5.81 -19.09 12.36
CA LYS A 168 -7.22 -19.25 12.77
C LYS A 168 -7.65 -18.25 13.84
N LYS A 169 -6.76 -17.93 14.77
CA LYS A 169 -7.05 -17.01 15.87
C LYS A 169 -7.23 -15.57 15.39
N TYR A 170 -6.49 -15.15 14.36
CA TYR A 170 -6.39 -13.74 14.03
C TYR A 170 -6.88 -13.37 12.61
N LEU A 171 -6.79 -14.26 11.63
CA LEU A 171 -7.20 -13.98 10.25
C LEU A 171 -8.70 -13.66 10.18
N GLY A 172 -9.03 -12.54 9.54
CA GLY A 172 -10.42 -12.12 9.35
C GLY A 172 -11.11 -11.58 10.61
N THR A 173 -10.37 -11.43 11.74
CA THR A 173 -10.96 -10.87 12.97
C THR A 173 -11.14 -9.36 12.89
N ILE A 174 -10.30 -8.67 12.12
CA ILE A 174 -10.30 -7.22 11.98
C ILE A 174 -10.90 -6.79 10.65
N VAL A 175 -10.62 -7.53 9.59
CA VAL A 175 -11.30 -7.41 8.29
C VAL A 175 -11.98 -8.74 7.96
N PRO A 176 -13.24 -8.94 8.42
CA PRO A 176 -13.99 -10.15 8.14
C PRO A 176 -14.15 -10.43 6.64
N GLN A 177 -14.39 -11.68 6.27
CA GLN A 177 -14.63 -12.11 4.88
C GLN A 177 -15.75 -11.31 4.20
N LYS A 178 -16.70 -10.81 4.98
CA LYS A 178 -17.91 -10.10 4.51
C LYS A 178 -17.85 -8.59 4.77
N ASP A 179 -16.66 -8.02 5.01
CA ASP A 179 -16.52 -6.60 5.39
C ASP A 179 -16.97 -5.64 4.28
N ASN A 180 -16.49 -5.86 3.07
CA ASN A 180 -16.86 -5.10 1.88
C ASN A 180 -16.58 -5.92 0.63
N PHE A 181 -17.05 -5.43 -0.53
CA PHE A 181 -16.96 -6.12 -1.81
C PHE A 181 -15.53 -6.60 -2.16
N TYR A 182 -14.53 -5.72 -2.07
CA TYR A 182 -13.15 -6.07 -2.41
C TYR A 182 -12.45 -6.90 -1.34
N ALA A 183 -12.83 -6.75 -0.07
CA ALA A 183 -12.33 -7.62 1.00
C ALA A 183 -12.90 -9.04 0.89
N ALA A 184 -14.15 -9.18 0.48
CA ALA A 184 -14.76 -10.47 0.21
C ALA A 184 -14.14 -11.15 -1.00
N LEU A 185 -13.92 -10.40 -2.10
CA LEU A 185 -13.20 -10.89 -3.27
C LEU A 185 -11.79 -11.35 -2.88
N ASN A 186 -11.03 -10.50 -2.20
CA ASN A 186 -9.69 -10.86 -1.72
C ASN A 186 -9.73 -12.13 -0.88
N SER A 187 -10.66 -12.21 0.08
CA SER A 187 -10.78 -13.38 0.96
C SER A 187 -11.02 -14.67 0.19
N ALA A 188 -11.76 -14.63 -0.91
CA ALA A 188 -12.02 -15.80 -1.75
C ALA A 188 -10.78 -16.26 -2.54
N VAL A 189 -9.94 -15.31 -3.02
CA VAL A 189 -8.94 -15.59 -4.04
C VAL A 189 -7.51 -15.19 -3.70
N PHE A 190 -7.22 -14.60 -2.53
CA PHE A 190 -5.85 -14.25 -2.19
C PHE A 190 -4.93 -15.47 -2.31
N SER A 191 -3.76 -15.27 -2.90
CA SER A 191 -2.84 -16.39 -3.14
C SER A 191 -1.61 -16.31 -2.28
N ASP A 192 -1.15 -15.11 -1.96
CA ASP A 192 -0.06 -14.89 -1.01
C ASP A 192 -0.16 -13.52 -0.34
N GLY A 193 0.87 -13.15 0.37
CA GLY A 193 1.01 -11.95 1.18
C GLY A 193 1.90 -12.28 2.37
N SER A 194 1.99 -11.39 3.35
CA SER A 194 2.91 -11.57 4.47
C SER A 194 2.19 -11.97 5.75
N PHE A 195 2.78 -12.90 6.47
CA PHE A 195 2.45 -13.20 7.85
C PHE A 195 3.61 -12.79 8.75
N CYS A 196 3.30 -12.00 9.78
CA CYS A 196 4.28 -11.57 10.76
C CYS A 196 3.71 -11.73 12.18
N TYR A 197 4.44 -12.44 13.04
CA TYR A 197 4.14 -12.53 14.46
C TYR A 197 5.37 -12.16 15.28
N ILE A 198 5.23 -11.17 16.15
CA ILE A 198 6.27 -10.74 17.09
C ILE A 198 5.87 -11.21 18.48
N PRO A 199 6.65 -12.07 19.12
CA PRO A 199 6.35 -12.60 20.46
C PRO A 199 6.31 -11.52 21.54
N LYS A 200 5.62 -11.83 22.62
CA LYS A 200 5.49 -10.97 23.81
C LYS A 200 6.84 -10.41 24.29
N GLY A 201 6.89 -9.09 24.45
CA GLY A 201 8.06 -8.36 24.95
C GLY A 201 9.24 -8.29 23.98
N VAL A 202 9.11 -8.82 22.77
CA VAL A 202 10.18 -8.82 21.77
C VAL A 202 10.12 -7.53 20.96
N ARG A 203 11.26 -6.86 20.87
CA ARG A 203 11.44 -5.77 19.92
C ARG A 203 12.12 -6.31 18.66
N CYS A 204 11.44 -6.22 17.51
CA CYS A 204 12.02 -6.68 16.25
C CYS A 204 13.34 -5.94 15.99
N PRO A 205 14.46 -6.67 15.76
CA PRO A 205 15.79 -6.06 15.70
C PRO A 205 16.07 -5.34 14.38
N MET A 206 15.21 -5.54 13.38
CA MET A 206 15.39 -5.00 12.03
C MET A 206 14.06 -4.59 11.43
N GLU A 207 14.10 -3.78 10.38
CA GLU A 207 12.92 -3.50 9.55
C GLU A 207 12.51 -4.78 8.80
N LEU A 208 11.20 -5.05 8.75
CA LEU A 208 10.66 -6.09 7.89
C LEU A 208 10.10 -5.44 6.63
N SER A 209 10.33 -6.03 5.48
CA SER A 209 9.85 -5.48 4.22
C SER A 209 9.29 -6.57 3.32
N THR A 210 8.17 -6.27 2.65
CA THR A 210 7.66 -7.10 1.55
C THR A 210 7.52 -6.25 0.30
N TYR A 211 8.00 -6.80 -0.80
CA TYR A 211 7.91 -6.16 -2.09
C TYR A 211 7.00 -6.96 -3.01
N PHE A 212 5.95 -6.30 -3.51
CA PHE A 212 4.96 -6.90 -4.40
C PHE A 212 5.15 -6.41 -5.83
N ARG A 213 5.19 -7.36 -6.78
CA ARG A 213 5.31 -7.08 -8.20
C ARG A 213 4.23 -7.80 -8.99
N ILE A 214 3.36 -7.07 -9.67
CA ILE A 214 2.55 -7.64 -10.74
C ILE A 214 3.45 -7.75 -11.98
N ASN A 215 3.51 -8.91 -12.61
CA ASN A 215 4.30 -9.11 -13.83
C ASN A 215 3.45 -9.61 -15.00
N GLN A 216 2.50 -10.51 -14.75
CA GLN A 216 1.66 -11.13 -15.77
C GLN A 216 0.47 -10.23 -16.17
N GLY A 217 0.20 -10.06 -17.48
CA GLY A 217 -0.99 -9.38 -18.01
C GLY A 217 -2.27 -10.20 -17.90
N GLY A 218 -3.43 -9.54 -17.91
CA GLY A 218 -4.74 -10.19 -17.82
C GLY A 218 -5.02 -10.87 -16.48
N THR A 219 -4.19 -10.63 -15.46
CA THR A 219 -4.32 -11.18 -14.11
C THR A 219 -4.64 -10.10 -13.10
N GLY A 220 -5.43 -10.46 -12.07
CA GLY A 220 -5.54 -9.66 -10.86
C GLY A 220 -4.49 -10.07 -9.83
N GLN A 221 -4.11 -9.14 -8.95
CA GLN A 221 -3.27 -9.44 -7.80
C GLN A 221 -4.07 -9.27 -6.50
N PHE A 222 -4.03 -10.31 -5.67
CA PHE A 222 -4.84 -10.40 -4.46
C PHE A 222 -3.95 -10.82 -3.30
N GLU A 223 -3.54 -9.86 -2.49
CA GLU A 223 -2.62 -10.08 -1.38
C GLU A 223 -3.34 -9.96 -0.05
N ARG A 224 -2.93 -10.78 0.92
CA ARG A 224 -3.43 -10.67 2.28
C ARG A 224 -2.29 -10.67 3.28
N THR A 225 -2.12 -9.56 3.98
CA THR A 225 -1.07 -9.38 5.00
C THR A 225 -1.70 -9.38 6.39
N LEU A 226 -1.10 -10.17 7.29
CA LEU A 226 -1.49 -10.25 8.69
C LEU A 226 -0.26 -10.02 9.58
N VAL A 227 -0.26 -8.93 10.36
CA VAL A 227 0.81 -8.57 11.29
C VAL A 227 0.27 -8.55 12.71
N ILE A 228 0.87 -9.33 13.58
CA ILE A 228 0.49 -9.47 14.99
C ILE A 228 1.69 -9.08 15.84
N ALA A 229 1.55 -8.01 16.62
CA ALA A 229 2.48 -7.64 17.67
C ALA A 229 1.89 -8.04 19.02
N ASP A 230 2.48 -9.06 19.65
CA ASP A 230 2.04 -9.55 20.96
C ASP A 230 2.38 -8.54 22.09
N GLU A 231 1.89 -8.75 23.28
CA GLU A 231 2.00 -7.81 24.40
C GLU A 231 3.42 -7.25 24.57
N GLY A 232 3.54 -5.91 24.61
CA GLY A 232 4.79 -5.20 24.80
C GLY A 232 5.82 -5.34 23.67
N SER A 233 5.42 -5.85 22.52
CA SER A 233 6.31 -6.05 21.37
C SER A 233 6.33 -4.84 20.43
N TYR A 234 7.31 -4.82 19.52
CA TYR A 234 7.49 -3.77 18.54
C TYR A 234 7.89 -4.34 17.17
N VAL A 235 7.29 -3.79 16.13
CA VAL A 235 7.71 -4.07 14.74
C VAL A 235 7.56 -2.81 13.88
N SER A 236 8.52 -2.64 12.97
CA SER A 236 8.43 -1.73 11.83
C SER A 236 8.40 -2.57 10.55
N TYR A 237 7.38 -2.35 9.73
CA TYR A 237 7.10 -3.11 8.53
C TYR A 237 6.90 -2.17 7.35
N LEU A 238 7.50 -2.50 6.21
CA LEU A 238 7.36 -1.75 4.98
C LEU A 238 6.81 -2.61 3.85
N GLU A 239 5.87 -2.06 3.11
CA GLU A 239 5.30 -2.62 1.90
C GLU A 239 5.71 -1.77 0.69
N GLY A 240 6.38 -2.38 -0.27
CA GLY A 240 6.69 -1.78 -1.57
C GLY A 240 5.88 -2.47 -2.68
N CYS A 241 5.34 -1.69 -3.64
CA CYS A 241 4.52 -2.25 -4.72
C CYS A 241 4.83 -1.59 -6.05
N THR A 242 4.96 -2.41 -7.12
CA THR A 242 5.13 -1.92 -8.50
C THR A 242 4.39 -2.79 -9.51
N ALA A 243 4.12 -2.23 -10.70
CA ALA A 243 3.58 -2.94 -11.84
C ALA A 243 4.23 -2.48 -13.15
N PRO A 244 4.31 -3.34 -14.19
CA PRO A 244 4.79 -2.96 -15.52
C PRO A 244 3.81 -2.03 -16.23
N SER A 245 4.30 -1.34 -17.26
CA SER A 245 3.51 -0.54 -18.18
C SER A 245 2.67 -1.44 -19.10
N ARG A 246 1.33 -1.29 -19.08
CA ARG A 246 0.39 -2.05 -19.92
C ARG A 246 -0.79 -1.20 -20.35
N ASP A 247 -1.24 -1.36 -21.59
CA ASP A 247 -2.40 -0.65 -22.15
C ASP A 247 -3.76 -1.16 -21.63
N GLU A 248 -3.76 -2.26 -20.89
CA GLU A 248 -4.95 -2.81 -20.23
C GLU A 248 -4.97 -2.46 -18.74
N ASN A 249 -6.18 -2.38 -18.16
CA ASN A 249 -6.30 -2.17 -16.72
C ASN A 249 -6.03 -3.48 -15.97
N GLN A 250 -5.30 -3.37 -14.86
CA GLN A 250 -5.02 -4.47 -13.96
C GLN A 250 -5.67 -4.21 -12.60
N LEU A 251 -6.31 -5.23 -12.03
CA LEU A 251 -6.94 -5.15 -10.72
C LEU A 251 -5.96 -5.58 -9.63
N HIS A 252 -5.72 -4.69 -8.67
CA HIS A 252 -5.06 -4.99 -7.41
C HIS A 252 -6.07 -4.82 -6.28
N ALA A 253 -6.38 -5.90 -5.56
CA ALA A 253 -7.25 -5.85 -4.39
C ALA A 253 -6.59 -6.54 -3.21
N ALA A 254 -6.09 -5.76 -2.26
CA ALA A 254 -5.36 -6.27 -1.10
C ALA A 254 -6.10 -6.03 0.22
N VAL A 255 -5.79 -6.89 1.20
CA VAL A 255 -6.26 -6.74 2.58
C VAL A 255 -5.07 -6.79 3.53
N VAL A 256 -5.01 -5.83 4.46
CA VAL A 256 -4.01 -5.79 5.54
C VAL A 256 -4.70 -5.72 6.89
N GLU A 257 -4.35 -6.64 7.77
CA GLU A 257 -4.82 -6.71 9.15
C GLU A 257 -3.64 -6.51 10.11
N LEU A 258 -3.70 -5.49 10.99
CA LEU A 258 -2.71 -5.25 12.03
C LEU A 258 -3.35 -5.44 13.39
N ILE A 259 -2.70 -6.21 14.26
CA ILE A 259 -3.18 -6.47 15.61
C ILE A 259 -2.07 -6.11 16.59
N ALA A 260 -2.24 -5.00 17.30
CA ALA A 260 -1.35 -4.58 18.38
C ALA A 260 -2.02 -4.90 19.72
N LEU A 261 -1.51 -5.93 20.40
CA LEU A 261 -1.97 -6.32 21.73
C LEU A 261 -1.50 -5.30 22.79
N ASP A 262 -1.78 -5.55 24.08
CA ASP A 262 -1.48 -4.60 25.14
C ASP A 262 -0.01 -4.14 25.12
N ASP A 263 0.21 -2.82 25.21
CA ASP A 263 1.53 -2.17 25.20
C ASP A 263 2.36 -2.41 23.92
N ALA A 264 1.79 -2.98 22.85
CA ALA A 264 2.51 -3.24 21.60
C ALA A 264 2.51 -2.04 20.65
N GLU A 265 3.52 -1.97 19.78
CA GLU A 265 3.62 -0.93 18.74
C GLU A 265 3.88 -1.53 17.37
N ILE A 266 3.08 -1.13 16.38
CA ILE A 266 3.29 -1.46 14.96
C ILE A 266 3.46 -0.16 14.18
N LYS A 267 4.57 -0.04 13.45
CA LYS A 267 4.73 0.94 12.37
C LYS A 267 4.56 0.21 11.05
N TYR A 268 3.63 0.68 10.23
CA TYR A 268 3.38 0.11 8.92
C TYR A 268 3.52 1.18 7.86
N SER A 269 4.52 1.04 7.02
CA SER A 269 4.81 1.97 5.94
C SER A 269 4.50 1.34 4.58
N THR A 270 3.98 2.14 3.65
CA THR A 270 3.72 1.73 2.27
C THR A 270 4.32 2.74 1.32
N VAL A 271 5.10 2.27 0.36
CA VAL A 271 5.55 3.06 -0.79
C VAL A 271 5.06 2.35 -2.04
N GLN A 272 4.07 2.96 -2.71
CA GLN A 272 3.45 2.37 -3.89
C GLN A 272 3.78 3.19 -5.14
N ASN A 273 4.21 2.47 -6.17
CA ASN A 273 4.51 3.01 -7.49
C ASN A 273 3.90 2.10 -8.55
N TRP A 274 2.59 2.16 -8.67
CA TRP A 274 1.85 1.43 -9.69
C TRP A 274 1.90 2.14 -11.04
N TYR A 275 1.70 1.40 -12.12
CA TYR A 275 1.57 2.01 -13.44
C TYR A 275 0.27 2.84 -13.54
N PRO A 276 0.37 4.13 -13.90
CA PRO A 276 -0.77 5.05 -13.90
C PRO A 276 -1.67 4.98 -15.14
N GLY A 277 -1.30 4.23 -16.15
CA GLY A 277 -1.83 4.32 -17.50
C GLY A 277 -0.98 5.23 -18.40
N ASN A 278 -1.28 5.24 -19.68
CA ASN A 278 -0.57 6.06 -20.68
C ASN A 278 -1.02 7.54 -20.66
N LYS A 279 -0.43 8.37 -21.54
CA LYS A 279 -0.73 9.82 -21.63
C LYS A 279 -2.19 10.12 -22.02
N GLU A 280 -2.90 9.18 -22.62
CA GLU A 280 -4.31 9.25 -22.99
C GLU A 280 -5.25 8.76 -21.88
N GLY A 281 -4.70 8.26 -20.76
CA GLY A 281 -5.45 7.72 -19.63
C GLY A 281 -5.94 6.28 -19.85
N LYS A 282 -5.31 5.52 -20.76
CA LYS A 282 -5.62 4.10 -20.99
C LYS A 282 -4.71 3.20 -20.19
N GLY A 283 -5.25 2.06 -19.75
CA GLY A 283 -4.53 1.09 -18.94
C GLY A 283 -4.32 1.56 -17.50
N GLY A 284 -3.32 0.97 -16.85
CA GLY A 284 -2.96 1.27 -15.48
C GLY A 284 -3.67 0.43 -14.43
N VAL A 285 -3.20 0.53 -13.20
CA VAL A 285 -3.66 -0.31 -12.10
C VAL A 285 -4.86 0.31 -11.39
N PHE A 286 -5.89 -0.49 -11.15
CA PHE A 286 -6.96 -0.21 -10.18
C PHE A 286 -6.54 -0.77 -8.83
N ASN A 287 -6.23 0.13 -7.90
CA ASN A 287 -5.64 -0.20 -6.60
C ASN A 287 -6.69 -0.05 -5.49
N PHE A 288 -7.38 -1.14 -5.17
CA PHE A 288 -8.46 -1.18 -4.18
C PHE A 288 -8.02 -1.95 -2.93
N VAL A 289 -7.76 -1.23 -1.84
CA VAL A 289 -7.11 -1.81 -0.67
C VAL A 289 -7.88 -1.55 0.61
N THR A 290 -8.13 -2.61 1.38
CA THR A 290 -8.69 -2.53 2.73
C THR A 290 -7.59 -2.78 3.76
N LYS A 291 -7.26 -1.76 4.56
CA LYS A 291 -6.27 -1.88 5.66
C LYS A 291 -6.94 -1.53 6.99
N ARG A 292 -6.79 -2.39 8.00
CA ARG A 292 -7.34 -2.11 9.33
C ARG A 292 -6.43 -2.59 10.44
N GLY A 293 -6.27 -1.74 11.46
CA GLY A 293 -5.50 -2.03 12.65
C GLY A 293 -6.37 -2.01 13.91
N LEU A 294 -6.13 -2.95 14.82
CA LEU A 294 -6.70 -3.00 16.15
C LEU A 294 -5.62 -2.64 17.18
N CYS A 295 -5.91 -1.65 18.02
CA CYS A 295 -5.07 -1.28 19.14
C CYS A 295 -5.75 -1.66 20.46
N GLU A 296 -5.15 -2.59 21.21
CA GLU A 296 -5.55 -2.90 22.57
C GLU A 296 -4.96 -1.88 23.57
N LYS A 297 -4.97 -2.15 24.87
CA LYS A 297 -4.59 -1.19 25.91
C LYS A 297 -3.15 -0.69 25.74
N ASN A 298 -2.96 0.64 25.79
CA ASN A 298 -1.68 1.33 25.58
C ASN A 298 -1.00 1.05 24.24
N ALA A 299 -1.63 0.30 23.34
CA ALA A 299 -1.05 -0.09 22.07
C ALA A 299 -1.03 1.08 21.07
N LYS A 300 -0.12 1.01 20.10
CA LYS A 300 0.02 2.03 19.08
C LYS A 300 0.15 1.42 17.69
N ILE A 301 -0.61 1.96 16.73
CA ILE A 301 -0.42 1.70 15.30
C ILE A 301 -0.18 3.02 14.58
N SER A 302 0.90 3.06 13.80
CA SER A 302 1.24 4.19 12.93
C SER A 302 1.27 3.74 11.48
N TRP A 303 0.36 4.28 10.68
CA TRP A 303 0.34 4.11 9.23
C TRP A 303 1.11 5.25 8.57
N THR A 304 2.06 4.93 7.70
CA THR A 304 2.70 5.91 6.83
C THR A 304 2.57 5.44 5.38
N GLN A 305 2.04 6.26 4.49
CA GLN A 305 1.88 5.85 3.10
C GLN A 305 2.27 6.94 2.10
N VAL A 306 2.95 6.52 1.04
CA VAL A 306 3.23 7.31 -0.15
C VAL A 306 2.61 6.59 -1.33
N GLU A 307 1.57 7.19 -1.88
CA GLU A 307 0.80 6.67 -2.99
C GLU A 307 1.17 7.44 -4.26
N THR A 308 1.83 6.77 -5.18
CA THR A 308 2.12 7.29 -6.50
C THR A 308 1.68 6.27 -7.56
N GLY A 309 1.42 6.72 -8.76
CA GLY A 309 0.94 5.83 -9.80
C GLY A 309 -0.54 5.48 -9.62
N SER A 310 -0.94 4.32 -10.14
CA SER A 310 -2.32 3.83 -10.30
C SER A 310 -3.20 4.71 -11.19
N ALA A 311 -4.03 4.10 -12.02
CA ALA A 311 -5.09 4.82 -12.74
C ALA A 311 -6.18 5.25 -11.76
N VAL A 312 -6.56 4.37 -10.83
CA VAL A 312 -7.52 4.62 -9.76
C VAL A 312 -6.99 4.04 -8.45
N THR A 313 -6.94 4.87 -7.41
CA THR A 313 -6.62 4.45 -6.05
C THR A 313 -7.83 4.61 -5.14
N TRP A 314 -8.16 3.55 -4.40
CA TRP A 314 -9.24 3.52 -3.43
C TRP A 314 -8.77 2.81 -2.17
N LYS A 315 -8.38 3.59 -1.13
CA LYS A 315 -7.64 3.03 0.00
C LYS A 315 -7.82 3.85 1.28
N TYR A 316 -8.29 3.17 2.35
CA TYR A 316 -8.57 3.81 3.64
C TYR A 316 -8.03 2.97 4.80
N PRO A 317 -6.72 3.08 5.14
CA PRO A 317 -6.21 2.50 6.37
C PRO A 317 -6.99 2.99 7.58
N SER A 318 -7.26 2.11 8.53
CA SER A 318 -8.05 2.47 9.70
C SER A 318 -7.43 1.96 11.00
N CYS A 319 -7.73 2.65 12.11
CA CYS A 319 -7.39 2.20 13.46
C CYS A 319 -8.65 2.08 14.30
N VAL A 320 -8.86 0.91 14.89
CA VAL A 320 -9.85 0.69 15.95
C VAL A 320 -9.11 0.78 17.28
N LEU A 321 -9.29 1.92 17.98
CA LEU A 321 -8.67 2.21 19.27
C LEU A 321 -9.54 1.63 20.37
N LYS A 322 -9.42 0.32 20.57
CA LYS A 322 -10.30 -0.46 21.44
C LYS A 322 -9.89 -0.38 22.89
N GLY A 323 -8.60 -0.49 23.16
CA GLY A 323 -8.08 -0.46 24.52
C GLY A 323 -7.88 0.97 25.04
N ASP A 324 -7.89 1.13 26.37
CA ASP A 324 -7.63 2.42 27.01
C ASP A 324 -6.20 2.90 26.69
N ASN A 325 -6.02 4.21 26.51
CA ASN A 325 -4.78 4.91 26.17
C ASN A 325 -4.18 4.51 24.79
N SER A 326 -4.89 3.77 23.95
CA SER A 326 -4.37 3.37 22.64
C SER A 326 -4.23 4.57 21.68
N ILE A 327 -3.29 4.44 20.73
CA ILE A 327 -2.89 5.53 19.83
C ILE A 327 -2.96 5.04 18.39
N GLY A 328 -3.60 5.83 17.51
CA GLY A 328 -3.63 5.64 16.08
C GLY A 328 -3.02 6.83 15.34
N GLU A 329 -2.09 6.59 14.45
CA GLU A 329 -1.50 7.63 13.62
C GLU A 329 -1.66 7.31 12.13
N PHE A 330 -1.87 8.33 11.33
CA PHE A 330 -1.95 8.23 9.89
C PHE A 330 -1.21 9.39 9.24
N TYR A 331 -0.19 9.08 8.48
CA TYR A 331 0.61 10.01 7.70
C TYR A 331 0.55 9.60 6.24
N SER A 332 0.10 10.47 5.35
CA SER A 332 -0.03 10.12 3.93
C SER A 332 0.37 11.22 2.97
N ILE A 333 0.94 10.79 1.84
CA ILE A 333 1.09 11.58 0.63
C ILE A 333 0.39 10.81 -0.49
N ALA A 334 -0.53 11.46 -1.18
CA ALA A 334 -1.15 10.94 -2.39
C ALA A 334 -0.86 11.87 -3.55
N VAL A 335 -0.16 11.38 -4.58
CA VAL A 335 0.18 12.14 -5.77
C VAL A 335 -0.58 11.62 -6.96
N THR A 336 -1.27 12.51 -7.64
CA THR A 336 -2.01 12.20 -8.87
C THR A 336 -1.60 13.15 -9.98
N ASN A 337 -1.42 12.63 -11.18
CA ASN A 337 -1.09 13.39 -12.38
C ASN A 337 -1.90 12.88 -13.58
N ASN A 338 -1.93 13.62 -14.70
CA ASN A 338 -2.66 13.27 -15.90
C ASN A 338 -4.13 12.94 -15.63
N PHE A 339 -4.57 11.70 -15.86
CA PHE A 339 -5.95 11.22 -15.67
C PHE A 339 -6.14 10.38 -14.41
N GLN A 340 -5.14 10.31 -13.56
CA GLN A 340 -5.22 9.52 -12.33
C GLN A 340 -6.30 10.04 -11.39
N GLN A 341 -6.92 9.14 -10.67
CA GLN A 341 -7.93 9.43 -9.66
C GLN A 341 -7.60 8.73 -8.35
N ALA A 342 -7.65 9.45 -7.26
CA ALA A 342 -7.46 8.88 -5.93
C ALA A 342 -8.60 9.32 -5.00
N ASP A 343 -9.23 8.37 -4.33
CA ASP A 343 -10.05 8.61 -3.16
C ASP A 343 -9.42 7.83 -2.00
N THR A 344 -8.59 8.54 -1.22
CA THR A 344 -7.79 7.96 -0.15
C THR A 344 -8.15 8.62 1.18
N GLY A 345 -7.65 8.06 2.27
CA GLY A 345 -7.85 8.65 3.58
C GLY A 345 -7.75 7.64 4.70
N THR A 346 -8.47 7.89 5.79
CA THR A 346 -8.36 7.05 6.98
C THR A 346 -9.62 7.04 7.82
N LYS A 347 -9.72 6.03 8.70
CA LYS A 347 -10.78 5.95 9.71
C LYS A 347 -10.15 5.75 11.08
N MET A 348 -10.46 6.63 12.03
CA MET A 348 -10.04 6.55 13.43
C MET A 348 -11.26 6.33 14.32
N ILE A 349 -11.38 5.14 14.89
CA ILE A 349 -12.54 4.70 15.68
C ILE A 349 -12.12 4.57 17.13
N HIS A 350 -12.56 5.49 17.98
CA HIS A 350 -12.25 5.54 19.39
C HIS A 350 -13.30 4.81 20.21
N LEU A 351 -12.91 3.72 20.87
CA LEU A 351 -13.75 2.89 21.74
C LEU A 351 -13.30 2.97 23.20
N GLY A 352 -11.99 2.93 23.45
CA GLY A 352 -11.36 3.00 24.78
C GLY A 352 -11.26 4.44 25.29
N LYS A 353 -10.92 4.58 26.59
CA LYS A 353 -10.73 5.87 27.26
C LYS A 353 -9.34 6.42 26.97
N ASN A 354 -9.18 7.76 27.01
CA ASN A 354 -7.92 8.47 26.82
C ASN A 354 -7.22 8.14 25.50
N THR A 355 -7.95 7.66 24.51
CA THR A 355 -7.40 7.29 23.19
C THR A 355 -7.01 8.52 22.40
N LYS A 356 -5.98 8.39 21.56
CA LYS A 356 -5.48 9.50 20.74
C LYS A 356 -5.37 9.09 19.27
N SER A 357 -5.72 10.01 18.38
CA SER A 357 -5.45 9.83 16.95
C SER A 357 -4.86 11.09 16.33
N THR A 358 -3.94 10.89 15.39
CA THR A 358 -3.31 11.95 14.59
C THR A 358 -3.45 11.60 13.12
N ILE A 359 -3.92 12.54 12.33
CA ILE A 359 -4.08 12.39 10.89
C ILE A 359 -3.37 13.55 10.20
N ILE A 360 -2.35 13.26 9.39
CA ILE A 360 -1.66 14.22 8.53
C ILE A 360 -1.73 13.68 7.10
N SER A 361 -2.55 14.31 6.26
CA SER A 361 -2.74 13.90 4.88
C SER A 361 -2.34 15.00 3.92
N LYS A 362 -1.46 14.70 2.97
CA LYS A 362 -0.98 15.60 1.94
C LYS A 362 -1.42 15.09 0.58
N GLY A 363 -2.24 15.85 -0.15
CA GLY A 363 -2.66 15.54 -1.52
C GLY A 363 -1.94 16.44 -2.52
N ILE A 364 -1.44 15.88 -3.61
CA ILE A 364 -0.85 16.64 -4.72
C ILE A 364 -1.57 16.24 -6.01
N SER A 365 -2.11 17.23 -6.71
CA SER A 365 -2.84 17.00 -7.95
C SER A 365 -2.24 17.82 -9.08
N ALA A 366 -1.99 17.17 -10.22
CA ALA A 366 -1.44 17.78 -11.42
C ALA A 366 -2.21 17.35 -12.68
N GLY A 367 -1.98 18.00 -13.79
CA GLY A 367 -2.61 17.68 -15.07
C GLY A 367 -4.14 17.78 -15.04
N LYS A 368 -4.83 16.67 -15.28
CA LYS A 368 -6.30 16.52 -15.24
C LYS A 368 -6.76 15.61 -14.09
N SER A 369 -5.88 15.31 -13.16
CA SER A 369 -6.12 14.35 -12.10
C SER A 369 -7.10 14.85 -11.03
N GLN A 370 -7.69 13.91 -10.30
CA GLN A 370 -8.60 14.16 -9.19
C GLN A 370 -8.11 13.46 -7.94
N ASN A 371 -7.89 14.20 -6.87
CA ASN A 371 -7.41 13.67 -5.60
C ASN A 371 -8.40 13.99 -4.49
N SER A 372 -8.91 12.97 -3.84
CA SER A 372 -9.88 13.09 -2.76
C SER A 372 -9.30 12.53 -1.46
N TYR A 373 -9.41 13.30 -0.40
CA TYR A 373 -9.21 12.82 0.97
C TYR A 373 -10.55 12.56 1.63
N ARG A 374 -10.70 11.37 2.23
CA ARG A 374 -11.89 10.98 2.99
C ARG A 374 -11.49 10.54 4.38
N GLY A 375 -11.93 11.27 5.40
CA GLY A 375 -11.59 11.02 6.81
C GLY A 375 -12.80 10.70 7.65
N LEU A 376 -12.76 9.59 8.40
CA LEU A 376 -13.73 9.28 9.44
C LEU A 376 -13.05 9.38 10.81
N VAL A 377 -13.61 10.20 11.70
CA VAL A 377 -13.28 10.19 13.12
C VAL A 377 -14.56 9.89 13.89
N GLN A 378 -14.59 8.71 14.52
CA GLN A 378 -15.74 8.27 15.30
C GLN A 378 -15.34 8.07 16.77
N ILE A 379 -16.02 8.77 17.69
CA ILE A 379 -15.79 8.66 19.12
C ILE A 379 -17.03 8.07 19.77
N SER A 380 -16.87 6.89 20.38
CA SER A 380 -17.96 6.17 21.03
C SER A 380 -18.37 6.83 22.35
N LYS A 381 -19.55 6.49 22.86
CA LYS A 381 -20.08 7.01 24.13
C LYS A 381 -19.14 6.78 25.32
N ASN A 382 -18.40 5.68 25.32
CA ASN A 382 -17.54 5.26 26.42
C ASN A 382 -16.09 5.75 26.29
N ALA A 383 -15.71 6.35 25.16
CA ALA A 383 -14.36 6.83 24.88
C ALA A 383 -14.09 8.19 25.56
N ASN A 384 -14.07 8.18 26.90
CA ASN A 384 -13.82 9.39 27.67
C ASN A 384 -12.43 9.97 27.37
N ASN A 385 -12.32 11.31 27.28
CA ASN A 385 -11.09 12.05 27.02
C ASN A 385 -10.39 11.67 25.71
N ALA A 386 -11.10 11.11 24.75
CA ALA A 386 -10.56 10.85 23.43
C ALA A 386 -10.11 12.15 22.75
N ARG A 387 -8.99 12.11 22.04
CA ARG A 387 -8.44 13.26 21.30
C ARG A 387 -8.16 12.88 19.86
N ASN A 388 -8.56 13.74 18.94
CA ASN A 388 -8.18 13.67 17.54
C ASN A 388 -7.58 14.98 17.08
N PHE A 389 -6.50 14.88 16.27
CA PHE A 389 -5.98 15.97 15.48
C PHE A 389 -5.95 15.50 14.01
N SER A 390 -6.55 16.28 13.11
CA SER A 390 -6.60 16.00 11.69
C SER A 390 -6.17 17.22 10.89
N GLN A 391 -5.17 17.05 10.02
CA GLN A 391 -4.72 18.05 9.06
C GLN A 391 -4.73 17.45 7.65
N CYS A 392 -5.43 18.11 6.73
CA CYS A 392 -5.60 17.66 5.35
C CYS A 392 -5.21 18.80 4.42
N ASP A 393 -4.01 18.73 3.85
CA ASP A 393 -3.51 19.76 2.95
C ASP A 393 -3.49 19.27 1.50
N SER A 394 -3.92 20.09 0.58
CA SER A 394 -3.90 19.80 -0.86
C SER A 394 -3.11 20.86 -1.62
N LEU A 395 -2.26 20.40 -2.54
CA LEU A 395 -1.46 21.23 -3.42
C LEU A 395 -1.89 21.00 -4.89
N LEU A 396 -2.35 22.04 -5.55
CA LEU A 396 -2.76 21.99 -6.94
C LEU A 396 -1.65 22.51 -7.84
N MET A 397 -1.38 21.75 -8.91
CA MET A 397 -0.38 22.07 -9.94
C MET A 397 -1.10 22.13 -11.29
N GLY A 398 -1.52 23.32 -11.69
CA GLY A 398 -2.28 23.54 -12.92
C GLY A 398 -3.73 23.98 -12.71
N ASN A 399 -4.50 24.03 -13.80
CA ASN A 399 -5.86 24.57 -13.81
C ASN A 399 -6.95 23.50 -13.96
N ASN A 400 -6.60 22.29 -14.36
CA ASN A 400 -7.54 21.23 -14.72
C ASN A 400 -7.58 20.07 -13.73
N CYS A 401 -6.71 20.10 -12.69
CA CYS A 401 -6.72 19.12 -11.62
C CYS A 401 -7.65 19.53 -10.48
N GLY A 402 -8.07 18.55 -9.68
CA GLY A 402 -8.99 18.78 -8.56
C GLY A 402 -8.46 18.20 -7.25
N ALA A 403 -8.88 18.85 -6.16
CA ALA A 403 -8.69 18.34 -4.80
C ALA A 403 -10.01 18.41 -4.04
N HIS A 404 -10.37 17.32 -3.36
CA HIS A 404 -11.65 17.19 -2.67
C HIS A 404 -11.40 16.67 -1.25
N THR A 405 -12.18 17.16 -0.29
CA THR A 405 -12.07 16.74 1.11
C THR A 405 -13.44 16.36 1.65
N PHE A 406 -13.57 15.14 2.15
CA PHE A 406 -14.80 14.58 2.69
C PHE A 406 -14.61 14.17 4.17
N PRO A 407 -14.63 15.12 5.10
CA PRO A 407 -14.52 14.80 6.51
C PRO A 407 -15.87 14.28 7.03
N TYR A 408 -15.80 13.22 7.81
CA TYR A 408 -16.94 12.72 8.60
C TYR A 408 -16.53 12.59 10.06
N ILE A 409 -17.12 13.39 10.92
CA ILE A 409 -16.79 13.46 12.35
C ILE A 409 -18.04 13.17 13.15
N GLU A 410 -18.02 12.08 13.92
CA GLU A 410 -19.08 11.68 14.83
C GLU A 410 -18.54 11.56 16.26
N SER A 411 -19.04 12.37 17.18
CA SER A 411 -18.72 12.22 18.59
C SER A 411 -19.97 12.00 19.42
N LYS A 412 -19.96 10.88 20.16
CA LYS A 412 -21.02 10.54 21.15
C LYS A 412 -20.56 10.77 22.60
N ASN A 413 -19.43 11.46 22.80
CA ASN A 413 -18.84 11.73 24.12
C ASN A 413 -18.47 13.19 24.25
N THR A 414 -18.97 13.85 25.32
CA THR A 414 -18.79 15.30 25.57
C THR A 414 -17.41 15.68 26.07
N SER A 415 -16.60 14.72 26.55
CA SER A 415 -15.23 14.95 26.99
C SER A 415 -14.21 14.87 25.84
N ALA A 416 -14.66 14.52 24.63
CA ALA A 416 -13.80 14.41 23.47
C ALA A 416 -13.27 15.79 23.02
N LYS A 417 -12.05 15.80 22.48
CA LYS A 417 -11.45 16.97 21.83
C LYS A 417 -11.08 16.60 20.40
N ILE A 418 -11.62 17.34 19.45
CA ILE A 418 -11.41 17.10 18.02
C ILE A 418 -10.96 18.42 17.40
N GLU A 419 -9.82 18.35 16.71
CA GLU A 419 -9.27 19.44 15.92
C GLU A 419 -9.17 18.98 14.48
N HIS A 420 -9.76 19.74 13.56
CA HIS A 420 -9.72 19.45 12.13
C HIS A 420 -9.37 20.70 11.35
N GLU A 421 -8.34 20.57 10.50
CA GLU A 421 -7.90 21.62 9.60
C GLU A 421 -7.79 21.06 8.17
N ALA A 422 -8.29 21.81 7.20
CA ALA A 422 -8.15 21.49 5.78
C ALA A 422 -7.70 22.74 5.03
N ARG A 423 -6.67 22.59 4.19
CA ARG A 423 -6.13 23.67 3.36
C ARG A 423 -5.98 23.19 1.92
N THR A 424 -6.34 24.04 0.99
CA THR A 424 -6.02 23.83 -0.44
C THR A 424 -5.25 25.03 -0.92
N SER A 425 -4.10 24.77 -1.52
CA SER A 425 -3.25 25.80 -2.13
C SER A 425 -2.89 25.43 -3.56
N LYS A 426 -2.56 26.42 -4.36
CA LYS A 426 -2.01 26.23 -5.69
C LYS A 426 -0.56 26.73 -5.68
N ILE A 427 0.32 26.07 -6.43
CA ILE A 427 1.68 26.59 -6.62
C ILE A 427 1.59 27.97 -7.24
N GLY A 428 2.11 28.98 -6.53
CA GLY A 428 2.08 30.37 -6.98
C GLY A 428 3.13 30.61 -8.06
N GLU A 429 2.73 31.30 -9.13
CA GLU A 429 3.67 31.76 -10.16
C GLU A 429 4.78 32.61 -9.56
N ASP A 430 4.47 33.42 -8.55
CA ASP A 430 5.45 34.25 -7.82
C ASP A 430 6.54 33.41 -7.12
N GLN A 431 6.21 32.24 -6.57
CA GLN A 431 7.18 31.36 -5.93
C GLN A 431 8.15 30.76 -6.96
N VAL A 432 7.61 30.32 -8.08
CA VAL A 432 8.39 29.77 -9.19
C VAL A 432 9.27 30.88 -9.79
N PHE A 433 8.69 32.06 -10.04
CA PHE A 433 9.41 33.23 -10.53
C PHE A 433 10.57 33.64 -9.60
N TYR A 434 10.34 33.64 -8.28
CA TYR A 434 11.37 33.94 -7.29
C TYR A 434 12.54 32.96 -7.36
N CYS A 435 12.28 31.68 -7.57
CA CYS A 435 13.31 30.66 -7.77
C CYS A 435 14.07 30.89 -9.09
N ASN A 436 13.32 31.15 -10.18
CA ASN A 436 13.91 31.38 -11.51
C ASN A 436 14.84 32.60 -11.52
N GLN A 437 14.49 33.68 -10.80
CA GLN A 437 15.35 34.86 -10.65
C GLN A 437 16.69 34.54 -9.94
N ARG A 438 16.81 33.40 -9.27
CA ARG A 438 18.03 32.88 -8.63
C ARG A 438 18.72 31.81 -9.45
N GLY A 439 18.31 31.62 -10.70
CA GLY A 439 18.90 30.65 -11.61
C GLY A 439 18.47 29.21 -11.34
N ILE A 440 17.40 28.98 -10.56
CA ILE A 440 16.84 27.64 -10.34
C ILE A 440 15.81 27.38 -11.45
N PRO A 441 16.00 26.36 -12.29
CA PRO A 441 15.03 26.00 -13.33
C PRO A 441 13.65 25.71 -12.76
N THR A 442 12.59 25.95 -13.52
CA THR A 442 11.19 25.80 -13.11
C THR A 442 10.90 24.42 -12.52
N GLU A 443 11.31 23.36 -13.18
CA GLU A 443 11.13 21.98 -12.70
C GLU A 443 11.76 21.74 -11.34
N LYS A 444 13.00 22.24 -11.15
CA LYS A 444 13.71 22.12 -9.87
C LYS A 444 13.06 22.97 -8.78
N ALA A 445 12.52 24.14 -9.11
CA ALA A 445 11.77 24.97 -8.19
C ALA A 445 10.50 24.25 -7.70
N ILE A 446 9.78 23.59 -8.59
CA ILE A 446 8.60 22.80 -8.28
C ILE A 446 8.96 21.60 -7.41
N ALA A 447 10.00 20.84 -7.76
CA ALA A 447 10.49 19.74 -6.94
C ALA A 447 10.83 20.19 -5.52
N LEU A 448 11.46 21.34 -5.34
CA LEU A 448 11.74 21.92 -4.02
C LEU A 448 10.46 22.25 -3.22
N ILE A 449 9.44 22.82 -3.88
CA ILE A 449 8.16 23.15 -3.25
C ILE A 449 7.44 21.86 -2.83
N VAL A 450 7.36 20.87 -3.70
CA VAL A 450 6.73 19.56 -3.45
C VAL A 450 7.44 18.82 -2.33
N ASN A 451 8.77 18.78 -2.34
CA ASN A 451 9.57 18.15 -1.29
C ASN A 451 9.36 18.85 0.06
N GLY A 452 9.30 20.19 0.07
CA GLY A 452 8.99 20.96 1.27
C GLY A 452 7.60 20.65 1.82
N PHE A 453 6.59 20.55 0.94
CA PHE A 453 5.21 20.21 1.29
C PHE A 453 5.09 18.79 1.87
N SER A 454 5.86 17.85 1.33
CA SER A 454 5.82 16.42 1.67
C SER A 454 6.70 16.03 2.86
N LYS A 455 7.62 16.88 3.26
CA LYS A 455 8.71 16.62 4.23
C LYS A 455 8.23 15.99 5.55
N GLU A 456 7.12 16.47 6.08
CA GLU A 456 6.57 16.00 7.36
C GLU A 456 6.23 14.51 7.33
N VAL A 457 5.66 14.04 6.22
CA VAL A 457 5.31 12.63 6.03
C VAL A 457 6.53 11.80 5.67
N LEU A 458 7.39 12.29 4.76
CA LEU A 458 8.61 11.59 4.36
C LEU A 458 9.53 11.30 5.56
N ASN A 459 9.61 12.21 6.53
CA ASN A 459 10.38 12.02 7.76
C ASN A 459 9.86 10.89 8.69
N LYS A 460 8.70 10.32 8.41
CA LYS A 460 8.15 9.15 9.15
C LYS A 460 8.61 7.83 8.58
N LEU A 461 9.09 7.83 7.34
CA LEU A 461 9.68 6.65 6.70
C LEU A 461 11.10 6.39 7.22
N PRO A 462 11.57 5.13 7.20
CA PRO A 462 12.99 4.83 7.28
C PRO A 462 13.77 5.59 6.19
N MET A 463 15.03 5.96 6.47
CA MET A 463 15.78 6.89 5.63
C MET A 463 15.93 6.42 4.18
N GLU A 464 16.17 5.13 3.98
CA GLU A 464 16.34 4.52 2.66
C GLU A 464 15.07 4.66 1.81
N PHE A 465 13.92 4.42 2.41
CA PHE A 465 12.61 4.51 1.76
C PHE A 465 12.14 5.96 1.61
N ALA A 466 12.57 6.85 2.48
CA ALA A 466 12.30 8.29 2.33
C ALA A 466 12.97 8.85 1.07
N VAL A 467 14.21 8.42 0.77
CA VAL A 467 14.93 8.80 -0.45
C VAL A 467 14.24 8.24 -1.70
N GLU A 468 13.85 6.97 -1.68
CA GLU A 468 13.08 6.36 -2.77
C GLU A 468 11.75 7.09 -3.00
N ALA A 469 10.98 7.29 -1.94
CA ALA A 469 9.71 8.02 -2.02
C ALA A 469 9.89 9.44 -2.58
N GLN A 470 10.94 10.15 -2.17
CA GLN A 470 11.26 11.48 -2.69
C GLN A 470 11.54 11.46 -4.20
N LYS A 471 12.33 10.49 -4.68
CA LYS A 471 12.59 10.30 -6.11
C LYS A 471 11.31 9.97 -6.88
N LEU A 472 10.43 9.13 -6.33
CA LEU A 472 9.13 8.81 -6.94
C LEU A 472 8.21 10.02 -7.05
N LEU A 473 8.21 10.91 -6.04
CA LEU A 473 7.44 12.17 -6.09
C LEU A 473 7.93 13.06 -7.24
N GLU A 474 9.24 13.17 -7.43
CA GLU A 474 9.84 13.96 -8.51
C GLU A 474 9.43 13.40 -9.88
N ILE A 475 9.61 12.09 -10.10
CA ILE A 475 9.26 11.39 -11.36
C ILE A 475 7.76 11.49 -11.67
N SER A 476 6.89 11.30 -10.66
CA SER A 476 5.44 11.32 -10.85
C SER A 476 4.91 12.67 -11.29
N LEU A 477 5.65 13.75 -11.07
CA LEU A 477 5.29 15.13 -11.40
C LEU A 477 6.10 15.70 -12.56
N GLU A 478 7.02 14.94 -13.15
CA GLU A 478 7.80 15.35 -14.32
C GLU A 478 6.85 15.69 -15.50
N GLY A 479 7.07 16.81 -16.15
CA GLY A 479 6.20 17.25 -17.26
C GLY A 479 4.80 17.75 -16.89
N SER A 480 4.48 17.87 -15.58
CA SER A 480 3.15 18.32 -15.14
C SER A 480 2.96 19.84 -15.19
N VAL A 481 3.99 20.59 -15.56
CA VAL A 481 4.01 22.05 -15.65
C VAL A 481 4.29 22.46 -17.09
N GLY A 482 3.22 22.64 -17.84
CA GLY A 482 3.19 23.19 -19.18
C GLY A 482 2.02 24.13 -19.32
#